data_b8875de1f931b762845fead69d0d5642
#
_entry.id   b8875de1f931b762845fead69d0d5642
#
_cell.length_a   1.000
_cell.length_b   1.000
_cell.length_c   1.000
_cell.angle_alpha   90.00
_cell.angle_beta   90.00
_cell.angle_gamma   90.00
#
_symmetry.space_group_name_H-M   'P 1'
#
loop_
_entity.id
_entity.type
_entity.pdbx_description
1 polymer ?
#
loop_
_entity_poly.entity_id
_entity_poly.type
_entity_poly.pdbx_seq_one_letter_code
_entity_poly.pdbx_strand_id
1 'polypeptide(L)'
;MKVGPCRKTGAFFVVRHMPKRSTGSFWLTGKFVESGKEMDQMSDEIKRVKRELKFKGKIIDFYQDTMEINGDHTVIWDFIKHKGAAAVVPVTDEGKILMVRQYRNALERYTLEIPAGALDTADEPGITCASRELEEETGYRSENLEWLINLRTTVAFCNEKIEIYVAQDLKPTHQHLDEDEFIDVYAYSVDE
;
A
#
# COMPACT_ATOMS: atom_id res chain seq x y z
N MET A 1 -18.97 -2.89 37.81
CA MET A 1 -18.10 -2.56 36.67
C MET A 1 -18.51 -3.46 35.50
N LYS A 2 -19.24 -2.94 34.53
CA LYS A 2 -19.62 -3.70 33.34
C LYS A 2 -18.65 -3.34 32.22
N VAL A 3 -17.87 -4.31 31.78
CA VAL A 3 -16.96 -4.20 30.64
C VAL A 3 -17.79 -4.37 29.37
N GLY A 4 -17.87 -3.33 28.55
CA GLY A 4 -18.54 -3.37 27.25
C GLY A 4 -17.68 -4.09 26.21
N PRO A 5 -18.27 -4.65 25.14
CA PRO A 5 -17.55 -5.47 24.17
C PRO A 5 -16.58 -4.65 23.30
N CYS A 6 -15.36 -5.14 23.19
CA CYS A 6 -14.33 -4.69 22.27
C CYS A 6 -14.82 -4.77 20.82
N ARG A 7 -14.86 -3.65 20.12
CA ARG A 7 -15.18 -3.62 18.69
C ARG A 7 -13.97 -4.13 17.91
N LYS A 8 -14.17 -5.24 17.22
CA LYS A 8 -13.18 -5.84 16.32
C LYS A 8 -12.95 -4.92 15.13
N THR A 9 -11.73 -4.42 14.98
CA THR A 9 -11.28 -3.75 13.76
C THR A 9 -11.00 -4.80 12.70
N GLY A 10 -11.93 -4.96 11.76
CA GLY A 10 -11.74 -5.77 10.56
C GLY A 10 -11.03 -4.96 9.49
N ALA A 11 -9.92 -5.46 8.98
CA ALA A 11 -9.30 -4.92 7.78
C ALA A 11 -10.16 -5.31 6.57
N PHE A 12 -10.66 -4.33 5.82
CA PHE A 12 -11.39 -4.54 4.58
C PHE A 12 -10.46 -4.31 3.38
N PHE A 13 -10.28 -5.34 2.56
CA PHE A 13 -9.64 -5.23 1.27
C PHE A 13 -10.69 -4.91 0.21
N VAL A 14 -10.57 -3.77 -0.47
CA VAL A 14 -11.40 -3.45 -1.63
C VAL A 14 -10.60 -3.79 -2.89
N VAL A 15 -10.94 -4.91 -3.52
CA VAL A 15 -10.38 -5.30 -4.81
C VAL A 15 -11.29 -4.79 -5.93
N ARG A 16 -10.79 -3.87 -6.77
CA ARG A 16 -11.47 -3.47 -8.01
C ARG A 16 -10.94 -4.29 -9.19
N HIS A 17 -11.86 -5.03 -9.78
CA HIS A 17 -11.93 -5.61 -11.12
C HIS A 17 -10.63 -6.08 -11.80
N MET A 18 -10.44 -7.39 -11.85
CA MET A 18 -9.58 -8.07 -12.84
C MET A 18 -10.39 -8.42 -14.09
N PRO A 19 -9.82 -8.30 -15.32
CA PRO A 19 -10.44 -8.84 -16.52
C PRO A 19 -10.41 -10.37 -16.49
N LYS A 20 -11.54 -10.99 -16.91
CA LYS A 20 -11.72 -12.43 -16.97
C LYS A 20 -10.72 -13.08 -17.93
N ARG A 21 -9.85 -13.94 -17.42
CA ARG A 21 -9.30 -15.07 -18.20
C ARG A 21 -9.82 -16.37 -17.60
N SER A 22 -10.25 -17.25 -18.50
CA SER A 22 -11.04 -18.46 -18.31
C SER A 22 -10.30 -19.60 -17.63
N THR A 23 -11.11 -20.43 -16.95
CA THR A 23 -10.97 -21.84 -16.55
C THR A 23 -10.30 -22.13 -15.21
N GLY A 24 -11.17 -22.50 -14.27
CA GLY A 24 -10.81 -23.18 -13.02
C GLY A 24 -11.79 -22.85 -11.90
N SER A 25 -12.84 -23.67 -11.74
CA SER A 25 -13.89 -23.47 -10.74
C SER A 25 -13.37 -23.73 -9.32
N PHE A 26 -13.34 -22.69 -8.51
CA PHE A 26 -13.22 -22.79 -7.05
C PHE A 26 -14.52 -22.28 -6.42
N TRP A 27 -15.30 -23.17 -5.83
CA TRP A 27 -16.58 -22.83 -5.19
C TRP A 27 -16.32 -22.32 -3.77
N LEU A 28 -16.42 -21.01 -3.57
CA LEU A 28 -16.68 -20.42 -2.26
C LEU A 28 -18.17 -20.08 -2.17
N THR A 29 -18.92 -20.85 -1.38
CA THR A 29 -20.31 -20.55 -1.04
C THR A 29 -20.38 -19.42 -0.02
N GLY A 30 -20.21 -18.20 -0.49
CA GLY A 30 -20.56 -16.98 0.23
C GLY A 30 -21.56 -16.23 -0.63
N LYS A 31 -22.74 -15.89 -0.09
CA LYS A 31 -23.68 -15.02 -0.78
C LYS A 31 -23.01 -13.68 -1.05
N PHE A 32 -22.52 -13.46 -2.27
CA PHE A 32 -22.23 -12.14 -2.78
C PHE A 32 -23.56 -11.45 -3.03
N VAL A 33 -23.85 -10.40 -2.30
CA VAL A 33 -24.94 -9.49 -2.61
C VAL A 33 -24.50 -8.67 -3.83
N GLU A 34 -25.04 -8.98 -5.00
CA GLU A 34 -24.98 -8.08 -6.15
C GLU A 34 -25.83 -6.85 -5.82
N SER A 35 -25.23 -5.81 -5.28
CA SER A 35 -25.90 -4.53 -5.10
C SER A 35 -24.99 -3.36 -5.45
N GLY A 36 -24.66 -3.24 -6.73
CA GLY A 36 -24.17 -1.98 -7.26
C GLY A 36 -25.21 -0.85 -7.31
N LYS A 37 -26.46 -1.13 -6.94
CA LYS A 37 -27.57 -0.15 -6.98
C LYS A 37 -28.15 0.21 -5.62
N GLU A 38 -27.91 -0.57 -4.56
CA GLU A 38 -28.44 -0.27 -3.22
C GLU A 38 -27.46 0.47 -2.29
N MET A 39 -26.17 0.52 -2.63
CA MET A 39 -25.17 1.28 -1.84
C MET A 39 -25.25 2.80 -2.06
N ASP A 40 -25.93 3.25 -3.10
CA ASP A 40 -26.05 4.69 -3.44
C ASP A 40 -27.24 5.38 -2.76
N GLN A 41 -28.10 4.66 -2.03
CA GLN A 41 -29.33 5.21 -1.43
C GLN A 41 -29.26 5.48 0.08
N MET A 42 -28.15 5.19 0.75
CA MET A 42 -27.88 5.63 2.13
C MET A 42 -26.58 6.43 2.15
N SER A 43 -26.54 7.55 1.45
CA SER A 43 -25.43 8.48 1.60
C SER A 43 -25.72 9.40 2.77
N ASP A 44 -25.22 9.04 3.96
CA ASP A 44 -24.98 10.06 4.97
C ASP A 44 -24.16 11.17 4.35
N GLU A 45 -24.62 12.41 4.48
CA GLU A 45 -23.84 13.56 4.03
C GLU A 45 -22.69 13.78 5.01
N ILE A 46 -21.49 13.27 4.62
CA ILE A 46 -20.28 13.39 5.41
C ILE A 46 -19.36 14.42 4.75
N LYS A 47 -19.15 15.53 5.45
CA LYS A 47 -18.36 16.64 4.95
C LYS A 47 -17.22 16.99 5.90
N ARG A 48 -15.99 17.11 5.38
CA ARG A 48 -14.89 17.68 6.14
C ARG A 48 -15.01 19.21 6.14
N VAL A 49 -15.28 19.79 7.30
CA VAL A 49 -15.41 21.26 7.46
C VAL A 49 -14.09 21.92 7.84
N LYS A 50 -13.16 21.18 8.47
CA LYS A 50 -11.83 21.72 8.84
C LYS A 50 -10.80 20.60 8.86
N ARG A 51 -9.56 20.93 8.49
CA ARG A 51 -8.37 20.06 8.68
C ARG A 51 -7.29 20.87 9.39
N GLU A 52 -6.77 20.33 10.48
CA GLU A 52 -5.71 20.98 11.27
C GLU A 52 -4.48 20.06 11.32
N LEU A 53 -3.33 20.58 10.93
CA LEU A 53 -2.04 19.93 11.17
C LEU A 53 -1.75 19.95 12.66
N LYS A 54 -1.56 18.79 13.28
CA LYS A 54 -1.20 18.65 14.70
C LYS A 54 0.27 18.34 14.90
N PHE A 55 0.86 17.60 13.97
CA PHE A 55 2.29 17.28 14.01
C PHE A 55 2.80 17.09 12.59
N LYS A 56 3.96 17.70 12.30
CA LYS A 56 4.68 17.50 11.05
C LYS A 56 5.85 16.57 11.29
N GLY A 57 5.81 15.38 10.68
CA GLY A 57 6.88 14.41 10.74
C GLY A 57 7.89 14.51 9.58
N LYS A 58 8.89 13.63 9.58
CA LYS A 58 9.84 13.47 8.46
C LYS A 58 9.14 12.80 7.26
N ILE A 59 8.38 11.73 7.53
CA ILE A 59 7.75 10.87 6.51
C ILE A 59 6.25 11.13 6.42
N ILE A 60 5.59 11.31 7.57
CA ILE A 60 4.14 11.45 7.67
C ILE A 60 3.78 12.74 8.40
N ASP A 61 2.63 13.32 8.03
CA ASP A 61 2.03 14.43 8.76
C ASP A 61 0.75 13.93 9.46
N PHE A 62 0.58 14.30 10.73
CA PHE A 62 -0.62 13.98 11.49
C PHE A 62 -1.57 15.18 11.54
N TYR A 63 -2.82 14.93 11.13
CA TYR A 63 -3.89 15.91 11.11
C TYR A 63 -5.08 15.47 11.97
N GLN A 64 -5.88 16.43 12.39
CA GLN A 64 -7.25 16.22 12.86
C GLN A 64 -8.23 16.89 11.90
N ASP A 65 -9.21 16.13 11.46
CA ASP A 65 -10.30 16.58 10.62
C ASP A 65 -11.56 16.78 11.46
N THR A 66 -12.17 17.96 11.39
CA THR A 66 -13.53 18.19 11.87
C THR A 66 -14.47 17.78 10.77
N MET A 67 -15.28 16.78 11.04
CA MET A 67 -16.27 16.23 10.12
C MET A 67 -17.67 16.62 10.57
N GLU A 68 -18.50 17.05 9.64
CA GLU A 68 -19.93 17.27 9.83
C GLU A 68 -20.68 16.09 9.18
N ILE A 69 -21.59 15.50 9.92
CA ILE A 69 -22.41 14.36 9.51
C ILE A 69 -23.88 14.81 9.51
N ASN A 70 -24.54 14.71 8.37
CA ASN A 70 -25.95 15.05 8.15
C ASN A 70 -26.32 16.50 8.59
N GLY A 71 -25.34 17.40 8.63
CA GLY A 71 -25.54 18.83 8.91
C GLY A 71 -25.74 19.20 10.39
N ASP A 72 -25.83 18.23 11.31
CA ASP A 72 -26.14 18.48 12.72
C ASP A 72 -25.18 17.83 13.72
N HIS A 73 -24.34 16.90 13.27
CA HIS A 73 -23.44 16.17 14.12
C HIS A 73 -21.96 16.42 13.73
N THR A 74 -21.14 16.88 14.68
CA THR A 74 -19.73 17.15 14.45
C THR A 74 -18.87 16.17 15.21
N VAL A 75 -17.88 15.55 14.53
CA VAL A 75 -16.91 14.62 15.10
C VAL A 75 -15.49 14.97 14.67
N ILE A 76 -14.51 14.52 15.44
CA ILE A 76 -13.09 14.67 15.11
C ILE A 76 -12.57 13.32 14.65
N TRP A 77 -11.96 13.31 13.47
CA TRP A 77 -11.26 12.15 12.92
C TRP A 77 -9.77 12.42 12.79
N ASP A 78 -8.97 11.44 13.14
CA ASP A 78 -7.54 11.48 12.94
C ASP A 78 -7.20 11.10 11.50
N PHE A 79 -6.22 11.80 10.92
CA PHE A 79 -5.77 11.56 9.56
C PHE A 79 -4.25 11.64 9.47
N ILE A 80 -3.65 10.60 8.90
CA ILE A 80 -2.24 10.55 8.55
C ILE A 80 -2.10 10.83 7.05
N LYS A 81 -1.34 11.88 6.72
CA LYS A 81 -1.00 12.20 5.35
C LYS A 81 0.33 11.57 4.99
N HIS A 82 0.33 10.77 3.93
CA HIS A 82 1.50 10.16 3.30
C HIS A 82 1.60 10.62 1.83
N LYS A 83 2.81 10.73 1.27
CA LYS A 83 3.03 11.13 -0.13
C LYS A 83 2.55 10.07 -1.12
N GLY A 84 2.58 8.82 -0.74
CA GLY A 84 2.42 7.63 -1.56
C GLY A 84 3.74 6.86 -1.63
N ALA A 85 3.69 5.68 -2.22
CA ALA A 85 4.84 4.80 -2.39
C ALA A 85 4.69 3.99 -3.67
N ALA A 86 5.79 3.40 -4.12
CA ALA A 86 5.77 2.36 -5.12
C ALA A 86 6.56 1.14 -4.65
N ALA A 87 6.17 -0.02 -5.13
CA ALA A 87 6.83 -1.28 -4.88
C ALA A 87 7.00 -2.06 -6.17
N VAL A 88 7.97 -2.95 -6.20
CA VAL A 88 8.24 -3.76 -7.38
C VAL A 88 8.39 -5.23 -7.01
N VAL A 89 7.86 -6.11 -7.84
CA VAL A 89 8.08 -7.56 -7.80
C VAL A 89 9.11 -7.89 -8.88
N PRO A 90 10.41 -7.97 -8.56
CA PRO A 90 11.44 -8.24 -9.55
C PRO A 90 11.52 -9.74 -9.79
N VAL A 91 11.31 -10.16 -11.04
CA VAL A 91 11.33 -11.59 -11.44
C VAL A 91 12.59 -11.86 -12.25
N THR A 92 13.43 -12.78 -11.77
CA THR A 92 14.64 -13.21 -12.46
C THR A 92 14.32 -14.11 -13.65
N ASP A 93 15.30 -14.36 -14.53
CA ASP A 93 15.17 -15.25 -15.69
C ASP A 93 14.85 -16.71 -15.24
N GLU A 94 15.23 -17.11 -14.02
CA GLU A 94 14.88 -18.42 -13.44
C GLU A 94 13.50 -18.44 -12.79
N GLY A 95 12.72 -17.35 -12.87
CA GLY A 95 11.38 -17.25 -12.28
C GLY A 95 11.39 -17.06 -10.76
N LYS A 96 12.51 -16.65 -10.16
CA LYS A 96 12.59 -16.29 -8.74
C LYS A 96 12.23 -14.83 -8.53
N ILE A 97 11.72 -14.51 -7.35
CA ILE A 97 11.42 -13.15 -6.92
C ILE A 97 12.59 -12.65 -6.06
N LEU A 98 13.12 -11.47 -6.39
CA LEU A 98 14.06 -10.79 -5.49
C LEU A 98 13.29 -10.16 -4.35
N MET A 99 13.72 -10.46 -3.13
CA MET A 99 13.17 -9.94 -1.89
C MET A 99 14.26 -9.20 -1.13
N VAL A 100 13.89 -8.18 -0.40
CA VAL A 100 14.78 -7.41 0.48
C VAL A 100 14.48 -7.74 1.94
N ARG A 101 15.55 -7.88 2.73
CA ARG A 101 15.46 -8.06 4.17
C ARG A 101 15.94 -6.80 4.85
N GLN A 102 15.06 -6.11 5.60
CA GLN A 102 15.36 -4.89 6.31
C GLN A 102 14.73 -4.84 7.70
N TYR A 103 15.28 -4.00 8.59
CA TYR A 103 14.74 -3.80 9.91
C TYR A 103 13.57 -2.81 9.88
N ARG A 104 12.43 -3.21 10.44
CA ARG A 104 11.26 -2.34 10.58
C ARG A 104 11.04 -1.97 12.05
N ASN A 105 11.35 -0.71 12.38
CA ASN A 105 11.21 -0.19 13.75
C ASN A 105 9.79 -0.36 14.31
N ALA A 106 8.76 -0.19 13.50
CA ALA A 106 7.37 -0.35 13.92
C ALA A 106 7.03 -1.79 14.38
N LEU A 107 7.82 -2.79 13.94
CA LEU A 107 7.67 -4.20 14.28
C LEU A 107 8.79 -4.72 15.18
N GLU A 108 9.82 -3.89 15.44
CA GLU A 108 11.02 -4.22 16.22
C GLU A 108 11.73 -5.49 15.72
N ARG A 109 11.69 -5.74 14.39
CA ARG A 109 12.28 -6.94 13.78
C ARG A 109 12.64 -6.72 12.32
N TYR A 110 13.43 -7.65 11.80
CA TYR A 110 13.63 -7.78 10.36
C TYR A 110 12.40 -8.39 9.69
N THR A 111 12.08 -7.88 8.52
CA THR A 111 11.03 -8.36 7.63
C THR A 111 11.62 -8.72 6.28
N LEU A 112 10.97 -9.61 5.56
CA LEU A 112 11.25 -9.95 4.18
C LEU A 112 10.15 -9.33 3.31
N GLU A 113 10.53 -8.48 2.38
CA GLU A 113 9.61 -7.61 1.64
C GLU A 113 9.99 -7.57 0.15
N ILE A 114 9.09 -7.17 -0.70
CA ILE A 114 9.45 -6.73 -2.06
C ILE A 114 10.08 -5.33 -1.96
N PRO A 115 11.03 -4.97 -2.84
CA PRO A 115 11.62 -3.63 -2.89
C PRO A 115 10.54 -2.55 -2.99
N ALA A 116 10.64 -1.52 -2.15
CA ALA A 116 9.61 -0.48 -2.06
C ALA A 116 10.09 0.77 -1.34
N GLY A 117 9.71 1.93 -1.85
CA GLY A 117 9.96 3.17 -1.16
C GLY A 117 8.90 4.25 -1.40
N ALA A 118 9.05 5.35 -0.68
CA ALA A 118 8.16 6.49 -0.78
C ALA A 118 8.43 7.31 -2.04
N LEU A 119 7.39 7.92 -2.60
CA LEU A 119 7.56 8.91 -3.65
C LEU A 119 8.41 10.09 -3.13
N ASP A 120 9.34 10.59 -3.93
CA ASP A 120 10.14 11.78 -3.59
C ASP A 120 9.26 13.01 -3.47
N THR A 121 8.32 13.14 -4.41
CA THR A 121 7.31 14.19 -4.43
C THR A 121 5.92 13.59 -4.63
N ALA A 122 4.87 14.33 -4.27
CA ALA A 122 3.48 13.87 -4.47
C ALA A 122 3.11 13.66 -5.95
N ASP A 123 3.86 14.25 -6.86
CA ASP A 123 3.63 14.20 -8.31
C ASP A 123 4.60 13.25 -9.03
N GLU A 124 5.48 12.56 -8.32
CA GLU A 124 6.35 11.54 -8.92
C GLU A 124 5.50 10.40 -9.48
N PRO A 125 5.70 10.00 -10.74
CA PRO A 125 5.04 8.82 -11.28
C PRO A 125 5.46 7.54 -10.53
N GLY A 126 4.49 6.70 -10.14
CA GLY A 126 4.79 5.47 -9.39
C GLY A 126 5.77 4.54 -10.10
N ILE A 127 5.73 4.47 -11.44
CA ILE A 127 6.68 3.67 -12.23
C ILE A 127 8.12 4.19 -12.12
N THR A 128 8.31 5.51 -12.02
CA THR A 128 9.63 6.12 -11.83
C THR A 128 10.19 5.76 -10.45
N CYS A 129 9.37 5.91 -9.41
CA CYS A 129 9.73 5.49 -8.05
C CYS A 129 10.03 3.98 -8.01
N ALA A 130 9.18 3.11 -8.56
CA ALA A 130 9.42 1.66 -8.58
C ALA A 130 10.73 1.29 -9.30
N SER A 131 11.07 1.97 -10.40
CA SER A 131 12.33 1.74 -11.13
C SER A 131 13.54 2.18 -10.32
N ARG A 132 13.44 3.31 -9.62
CA ARG A 132 14.48 3.83 -8.74
C ARG A 132 14.72 2.89 -7.56
N GLU A 133 13.66 2.51 -6.84
CA GLU A 133 13.73 1.59 -5.69
C GLU A 133 14.26 0.20 -6.06
N LEU A 134 13.88 -0.30 -7.25
CA LEU A 134 14.46 -1.54 -7.77
C LEU A 134 15.98 -1.48 -7.83
N GLU A 135 16.54 -0.41 -8.38
CA GLU A 135 17.99 -0.25 -8.53
C GLU A 135 18.64 0.03 -7.18
N GLU A 136 18.14 0.97 -6.40
CA GLU A 136 18.69 1.39 -5.12
C GLU A 136 18.75 0.24 -4.12
N GLU A 137 17.65 -0.49 -3.92
CA GLU A 137 17.58 -1.55 -2.91
C GLU A 137 18.17 -2.89 -3.37
N THR A 138 18.10 -3.23 -4.67
CA THR A 138 18.50 -4.57 -5.15
C THR A 138 19.78 -4.60 -5.97
N GLY A 139 20.21 -3.48 -6.54
CA GLY A 139 21.30 -3.46 -7.51
C GLY A 139 20.93 -4.07 -8.86
N TYR A 140 19.65 -4.08 -9.19
CA TYR A 140 19.14 -4.48 -10.51
C TYR A 140 18.29 -3.38 -11.10
N ARG A 141 18.29 -3.26 -12.42
CA ARG A 141 17.40 -2.39 -13.17
C ARG A 141 16.64 -3.17 -14.22
N SER A 142 15.51 -2.62 -14.65
CA SER A 142 14.72 -3.14 -15.76
C SER A 142 14.12 -1.98 -16.56
N GLU A 143 13.96 -2.18 -17.85
CA GLU A 143 13.16 -1.32 -18.73
C GLU A 143 11.75 -1.90 -18.97
N ASN A 144 11.47 -3.09 -18.40
CA ASN A 144 10.24 -3.84 -18.53
C ASN A 144 9.51 -3.89 -17.18
N LEU A 145 8.87 -2.77 -16.83
CA LEU A 145 8.01 -2.66 -15.65
C LEU A 145 6.56 -2.58 -16.09
N GLU A 146 5.74 -3.49 -15.59
CA GLU A 146 4.30 -3.51 -15.83
C GLU A 146 3.53 -3.25 -14.53
N TRP A 147 2.54 -2.37 -14.59
CA TRP A 147 1.67 -2.12 -13.44
C TRP A 147 0.87 -3.39 -13.08
N LEU A 148 0.90 -3.75 -11.80
CA LEU A 148 0.18 -4.90 -11.27
C LEU A 148 -1.10 -4.49 -10.54
N ILE A 149 -0.98 -3.67 -9.48
CA ILE A 149 -2.11 -3.31 -8.62
C ILE A 149 -1.81 -2.04 -7.80
N ASN A 150 -2.86 -1.36 -7.35
CA ASN A 150 -2.78 -0.34 -6.31
C ASN A 150 -3.25 -0.91 -4.98
N LEU A 151 -2.43 -0.76 -3.95
CA LEU A 151 -2.73 -1.15 -2.58
C LEU A 151 -3.05 0.10 -1.74
N ARG A 152 -4.09 0.02 -0.90
CA ARG A 152 -4.37 0.97 0.18
C ARG A 152 -4.12 0.27 1.50
N THR A 153 -3.12 0.70 2.24
CA THR A 153 -2.62 -0.01 3.42
C THR A 153 -3.53 0.14 4.63
N THR A 154 -3.97 1.37 4.92
CA THR A 154 -4.69 1.69 6.16
C THR A 154 -5.80 2.71 5.90
N VAL A 155 -6.86 2.29 5.21
CA VAL A 155 -7.94 3.17 4.75
C VAL A 155 -8.72 3.89 5.86
N ALA A 156 -8.60 3.43 7.11
CA ALA A 156 -9.35 4.01 8.23
C ALA A 156 -8.86 5.42 8.61
N PHE A 157 -7.55 5.69 8.47
CA PHE A 157 -6.97 6.96 8.91
C PHE A 157 -5.75 7.42 8.10
N CYS A 158 -5.32 6.70 7.08
CA CYS A 158 -4.18 7.05 6.25
C CYS A 158 -4.55 7.06 4.77
N ASN A 159 -4.02 8.03 4.02
CA ASN A 159 -4.21 8.10 2.58
C ASN A 159 -3.15 7.35 1.78
N GLU A 160 -2.26 6.61 2.41
CA GLU A 160 -1.20 5.90 1.72
C GLU A 160 -1.74 5.04 0.58
N LYS A 161 -1.11 5.19 -0.56
CA LYS A 161 -1.32 4.35 -1.76
C LYS A 161 0.05 3.84 -2.18
N ILE A 162 0.15 2.53 -2.38
CA ILE A 162 1.32 1.88 -2.94
C ILE A 162 0.95 1.38 -4.33
N GLU A 163 1.68 1.83 -5.34
CA GLU A 163 1.59 1.30 -6.71
C GLU A 163 2.57 0.15 -6.85
N ILE A 164 2.08 -1.03 -7.18
CA ILE A 164 2.91 -2.23 -7.31
C ILE A 164 3.09 -2.56 -8.78
N TYR A 165 4.36 -2.78 -9.17
CA TYR A 165 4.78 -3.14 -10.52
C TYR A 165 5.46 -4.51 -10.51
N VAL A 166 5.46 -5.19 -11.65
CA VAL A 166 6.30 -6.37 -11.91
C VAL A 166 7.44 -5.93 -12.82
N ALA A 167 8.67 -6.28 -12.46
CA ALA A 167 9.84 -6.05 -13.29
C ALA A 167 10.40 -7.37 -13.81
N GLN A 168 10.65 -7.44 -15.10
CA GLN A 168 11.28 -8.57 -15.79
C GLN A 168 12.53 -8.09 -16.53
N ASP A 169 13.28 -8.98 -17.15
CA ASP A 169 14.50 -8.66 -17.90
C ASP A 169 15.52 -7.87 -17.03
N LEU A 170 15.74 -8.36 -15.81
CA LEU A 170 16.59 -7.71 -14.82
C LEU A 170 18.05 -7.67 -15.28
N LYS A 171 18.65 -6.49 -15.24
CA LYS A 171 20.07 -6.26 -15.56
C LYS A 171 20.82 -5.86 -14.28
N PRO A 172 21.90 -6.54 -13.93
CA PRO A 172 22.68 -6.19 -12.73
C PRO A 172 23.30 -4.79 -12.86
N THR A 173 23.25 -4.06 -11.77
CA THR A 173 23.91 -2.77 -11.55
C THR A 173 24.58 -2.77 -10.16
N HIS A 174 24.48 -1.68 -9.43
CA HIS A 174 24.98 -1.56 -8.07
C HIS A 174 23.86 -1.07 -7.15
N GLN A 175 23.84 -1.60 -5.94
CA GLN A 175 22.97 -1.15 -4.86
C GLN A 175 23.41 0.23 -4.37
N HIS A 176 22.46 1.15 -4.10
CA HIS A 176 22.71 2.53 -3.67
C HIS A 176 21.81 2.87 -2.48
N LEU A 177 22.12 2.29 -1.33
CA LEU A 177 21.35 2.49 -0.10
C LEU A 177 21.65 3.86 0.52
N ASP A 178 20.66 4.42 1.19
CA ASP A 178 20.84 5.57 2.06
C ASP A 178 21.74 5.21 3.26
N GLU A 179 22.34 6.21 3.91
CA GLU A 179 23.29 6.00 5.04
C GLU A 179 22.67 5.26 6.23
N ASP A 180 21.35 5.33 6.39
CA ASP A 180 20.57 4.71 7.46
C ASP A 180 19.81 3.44 6.99
N GLU A 181 20.06 2.96 5.79
CA GLU A 181 19.49 1.73 5.23
C GLU A 181 20.45 0.54 5.30
N PHE A 182 19.93 -0.58 5.78
CA PHE A 182 20.65 -1.84 5.90
C PHE A 182 19.80 -2.95 5.27
N ILE A 183 20.03 -3.20 3.99
CA ILE A 183 19.21 -4.09 3.16
C ILE A 183 20.06 -5.23 2.60
N ASP A 184 19.64 -6.45 2.87
CA ASP A 184 20.14 -7.69 2.24
C ASP A 184 19.16 -8.14 1.15
N VAL A 185 19.68 -8.62 0.01
CA VAL A 185 18.87 -9.12 -1.11
C VAL A 185 18.92 -10.63 -1.19
N TYR A 186 17.75 -11.25 -1.34
CA TYR A 186 17.57 -12.69 -1.47
C TYR A 186 16.70 -13.02 -2.69
N ALA A 187 16.89 -14.19 -3.27
CA ALA A 187 16.05 -14.69 -4.36
C ALA A 187 15.29 -15.95 -3.91
N TYR A 188 13.95 -15.88 -3.95
CA TYR A 188 13.06 -16.96 -3.55
C TYR A 188 12.26 -17.48 -4.74
N SER A 189 11.98 -18.77 -4.76
CA SER A 189 10.95 -19.31 -5.63
C SER A 189 9.55 -18.95 -5.10
N VAL A 190 8.55 -18.97 -5.98
CA VAL A 190 7.15 -18.66 -5.59
C VAL A 190 6.61 -19.65 -4.57
N ASP A 191 7.19 -20.86 -4.50
CA ASP A 191 6.75 -21.94 -3.59
C ASP A 191 7.43 -21.88 -2.20
N GLU A 192 8.45 -21.03 -2.02
CA GLU A 192 9.16 -20.79 -0.74
C GLU A 192 8.52 -19.67 0.05
#